data_5706a518c843bf9bf366b3d06c8bcba3
#
_entry.id   5706a518c843bf9bf366b3d06c8bcba3
#
_cell.length_a   1.000
_cell.length_b   1.000
_cell.length_c   1.000
_cell.angle_alpha   90.00
_cell.angle_beta   90.00
_cell.angle_gamma   90.00
#
_symmetry.space_group_name_H-M   'P 1'
#
loop_
_entity.id
_entity.type
_entity.pdbx_description
1 polymer ?
#
loop_
_entity_poly.entity_id
_entity_poly.type
_entity_poly.pdbx_seq_one_letter_code
_entity_poly.pdbx_strand_id
1 'polypeptide(L)'
;MRRALLLCAGIVAVTWLGFEIFPGHTYLQADTQIFVPMLERLDAPGYLSRDLVATHPHLTYTIYDEVALFLHAVAGLSFKAALIAQQVLYRGAGVLGAFLLAQAMGLDNVLAFLVAALLNLGAALTGPGVWLLEYEPVPRAFATGLVLLAMGLLAKEKPLLAGLAGGLAVLYDPVTAAPFWVVVLAALIFDSDLRSLLRPAATVLLIFVLLLANLAQLQPGVLEPQIFFGEVSASMAALQRYRASRVWVSLWAARDIWQYLVIWVCGLWATARIWRTLNRQTRWFFVLLPLLGIISVPASYLLLEQLRWSLIPQARPARALLFTVGMTSLACSVAGIRAALQRKDWEALLWFLVGFALPVKVRVLDLLRVSEPRNPLQMALCVARLFCSPHS
;
A
#
# COMPACT_ATOMS: atom_id res chain seq x y z
N MET A 1 22.54 -18.86 13.88
CA MET A 1 21.29 -19.63 13.73
C MET A 1 20.17 -19.12 14.64
N ARG A 2 20.31 -19.13 15.99
CA ARG A 2 19.25 -18.71 16.95
C ARG A 2 18.68 -17.29 16.69
N ARG A 3 19.51 -16.29 16.37
CA ARG A 3 19.06 -14.91 16.06
C ARG A 3 18.21 -14.84 14.79
N ALA A 4 18.56 -15.59 13.74
CA ALA A 4 17.78 -15.65 12.50
C ALA A 4 16.41 -16.30 12.73
N LEU A 5 16.36 -17.38 13.51
CA LEU A 5 15.10 -18.03 13.88
C LEU A 5 14.18 -17.11 14.68
N LEU A 6 14.72 -16.36 15.64
CA LEU A 6 13.93 -15.38 16.40
C LEU A 6 13.41 -14.24 15.52
N LEU A 7 14.21 -13.79 14.56
CA LEU A 7 13.77 -12.79 13.57
C LEU A 7 12.62 -13.34 12.72
N CYS A 8 12.78 -14.52 12.14
CA CYS A 8 11.72 -15.17 11.36
C CYS A 8 10.44 -15.38 12.18
N ALA A 9 10.56 -15.89 13.40
CA ALA A 9 9.42 -16.06 14.28
C ALA A 9 8.70 -14.75 14.61
N GLY A 10 9.47 -13.68 14.86
CA GLY A 10 8.92 -12.34 15.09
C GLY A 10 8.18 -11.78 13.85
N ILE A 11 8.74 -11.94 12.65
CA ILE A 11 8.07 -11.53 11.40
C ILE A 11 6.78 -12.31 11.21
N VAL A 12 6.81 -13.64 11.39
CA VAL A 12 5.61 -14.48 11.27
C VAL A 12 4.55 -14.06 12.27
N ALA A 13 4.93 -13.85 13.54
CA ALA A 13 3.99 -13.45 14.60
C ALA A 13 3.34 -12.09 14.30
N VAL A 14 4.14 -11.09 13.88
CA VAL A 14 3.61 -9.76 13.52
C VAL A 14 2.74 -9.83 12.25
N THR A 15 3.13 -10.63 11.26
CA THR A 15 2.33 -10.84 10.05
C THR A 15 0.99 -11.46 10.41
N TRP A 16 0.99 -12.52 11.22
CA TRP A 16 -0.22 -13.19 11.71
C TRP A 16 -1.13 -12.23 12.46
N LEU A 17 -0.56 -11.46 13.41
CA LEU A 17 -1.32 -10.44 14.14
C LEU A 17 -2.06 -9.48 13.21
N GLY A 18 -1.46 -9.09 12.08
CA GLY A 18 -2.08 -8.23 11.09
C GLY A 18 -3.29 -8.86 10.39
N PHE A 19 -3.39 -10.19 10.35
CA PHE A 19 -4.57 -10.89 9.81
C PHE A 19 -5.69 -11.04 10.85
N GLU A 20 -5.38 -10.99 12.13
CA GLU A 20 -6.36 -11.03 13.22
C GLU A 20 -6.99 -9.66 13.53
N ILE A 21 -6.32 -8.56 13.12
CA ILE A 21 -6.80 -7.20 13.33
C ILE A 21 -7.72 -6.80 12.16
N PHE A 22 -8.75 -6.02 12.44
CA PHE A 22 -9.60 -5.47 11.38
C PHE A 22 -8.80 -4.52 10.44
N PRO A 23 -8.97 -4.66 9.12
CA PRO A 23 -9.93 -5.50 8.40
C PRO A 23 -9.54 -6.97 8.27
N GLY A 24 -8.40 -7.42 8.76
CA GLY A 24 -7.99 -8.80 8.72
C GLY A 24 -7.64 -9.31 7.32
N HIS A 25 -8.11 -10.52 7.02
CA HIS A 25 -7.98 -11.15 5.72
C HIS A 25 -9.37 -11.53 5.19
N THR A 26 -9.64 -11.18 3.94
CA THR A 26 -10.89 -11.55 3.27
C THR A 26 -10.63 -12.08 1.86
N TYR A 27 -11.61 -12.77 1.32
CA TYR A 27 -11.56 -13.37 0.00
C TYR A 27 -12.95 -13.29 -0.64
N LEU A 28 -13.02 -12.91 -1.91
CA LEU A 28 -14.27 -12.72 -2.68
C LEU A 28 -15.22 -11.66 -2.08
N GLN A 29 -14.69 -10.61 -1.47
CA GLN A 29 -15.51 -9.52 -0.94
C GLN A 29 -15.52 -8.26 -1.81
N ALA A 30 -14.44 -7.99 -2.56
CA ALA A 30 -14.32 -6.81 -3.41
C ALA A 30 -13.63 -7.14 -4.75
N ASP A 31 -12.39 -6.70 -4.94
CA ASP A 31 -11.70 -6.84 -6.24
C ASP A 31 -11.40 -8.31 -6.59
N THR A 32 -11.25 -9.21 -5.62
CA THR A 32 -11.06 -10.64 -5.87
C THR A 32 -12.29 -11.31 -6.49
N GLN A 33 -13.49 -10.73 -6.38
CA GLN A 33 -14.67 -11.17 -7.13
C GLN A 33 -14.51 -11.00 -8.65
N ILE A 34 -13.59 -10.13 -9.07
CA ILE A 34 -13.27 -9.91 -10.49
C ILE A 34 -12.11 -10.84 -10.89
N PHE A 35 -11.05 -10.88 -10.08
CA PHE A 35 -9.81 -11.56 -10.43
C PHE A 35 -9.92 -13.08 -10.41
N VAL A 36 -10.65 -13.65 -9.45
CA VAL A 36 -10.75 -15.12 -9.34
C VAL A 36 -11.50 -15.76 -10.53
N PRO A 37 -12.67 -15.26 -10.97
CA PRO A 37 -13.31 -15.77 -12.19
C PRO A 37 -12.43 -15.66 -13.43
N MET A 38 -11.59 -14.64 -13.53
CA MET A 38 -10.61 -14.52 -14.63
C MET A 38 -9.56 -15.63 -14.56
N LEU A 39 -9.00 -15.91 -13.39
CA LEU A 39 -8.03 -16.99 -13.20
C LEU A 39 -8.64 -18.35 -13.56
N GLU A 40 -9.87 -18.62 -13.10
CA GLU A 40 -10.61 -19.85 -13.43
C GLU A 40 -10.86 -19.95 -14.93
N ARG A 41 -11.15 -18.84 -15.60
CA ARG A 41 -11.31 -18.78 -17.05
C ARG A 41 -10.01 -19.03 -17.82
N LEU A 42 -8.90 -18.44 -17.35
CA LEU A 42 -7.59 -18.64 -17.97
C LEU A 42 -7.13 -20.09 -17.87
N ASP A 43 -7.44 -20.76 -16.75
CA ASP A 43 -7.13 -22.17 -16.54
C ASP A 43 -8.06 -23.09 -17.37
N ALA A 44 -9.35 -22.79 -17.43
CA ALA A 44 -10.36 -23.55 -18.16
C ALA A 44 -11.12 -22.66 -19.16
N PRO A 45 -10.65 -22.48 -20.41
CA PRO A 45 -11.22 -21.55 -21.41
C PRO A 45 -12.70 -21.77 -21.77
N GLY A 46 -13.28 -22.93 -21.46
CA GLY A 46 -14.71 -23.20 -21.60
C GLY A 46 -15.57 -22.66 -20.47
N TYR A 47 -14.97 -22.41 -19.30
CA TYR A 47 -15.65 -21.93 -18.11
C TYR A 47 -15.95 -20.43 -18.24
N LEU A 48 -17.11 -19.97 -17.75
CA LEU A 48 -17.53 -18.57 -17.80
C LEU A 48 -17.41 -17.91 -19.20
N SER A 49 -17.61 -18.68 -20.28
CA SER A 49 -17.41 -18.20 -21.66
C SER A 49 -18.37 -17.08 -22.09
N ARG A 50 -19.47 -16.87 -21.36
CA ARG A 50 -20.46 -15.81 -21.59
C ARG A 50 -20.39 -14.69 -20.56
N ASP A 51 -19.51 -14.79 -19.57
CA ASP A 51 -19.35 -13.74 -18.56
C ASP A 51 -18.44 -12.62 -19.12
N LEU A 52 -19.00 -11.40 -19.19
CA LEU A 52 -18.27 -10.25 -19.75
C LEU A 52 -17.03 -9.87 -18.91
N VAL A 53 -17.08 -10.08 -17.61
CA VAL A 53 -15.95 -9.76 -16.73
C VAL A 53 -14.84 -10.78 -16.91
N ALA A 54 -15.17 -12.08 -16.89
CA ALA A 54 -14.19 -13.14 -17.03
C ALA A 54 -13.56 -13.22 -18.44
N THR A 55 -14.25 -12.74 -19.49
CA THR A 55 -13.77 -12.78 -20.88
C THR A 55 -12.92 -11.56 -21.27
N HIS A 56 -12.90 -10.49 -20.46
CA HIS A 56 -12.10 -9.30 -20.72
C HIS A 56 -10.90 -9.27 -19.79
N PRO A 57 -9.66 -9.30 -20.30
CA PRO A 57 -8.46 -9.25 -19.47
C PRO A 57 -8.35 -7.88 -18.80
N HIS A 58 -8.61 -7.80 -17.50
CA HIS A 58 -8.48 -6.59 -16.70
C HIS A 58 -7.07 -6.38 -16.11
N LEU A 59 -6.13 -7.31 -16.36
CA LEU A 59 -4.84 -7.41 -15.68
C LEU A 59 -3.64 -7.24 -16.63
N THR A 60 -3.73 -6.32 -17.60
CA THR A 60 -2.76 -6.21 -18.68
C THR A 60 -1.32 -5.88 -18.26
N TYR A 61 -1.09 -5.22 -17.14
CA TYR A 61 0.25 -4.81 -16.69
C TYR A 61 0.56 -5.34 -15.29
N THR A 62 0.47 -6.65 -15.13
CA THR A 62 0.77 -7.34 -13.87
C THR A 62 1.20 -8.78 -14.14
N ILE A 63 1.89 -9.39 -13.19
CA ILE A 63 2.20 -10.83 -13.17
C ILE A 63 1.29 -11.61 -12.20
N TYR A 64 0.22 -11.00 -11.77
CA TYR A 64 -0.66 -11.54 -10.74
C TYR A 64 -1.28 -12.88 -11.15
N ASP A 65 -1.78 -12.93 -12.38
CA ASP A 65 -2.39 -14.10 -12.98
C ASP A 65 -1.34 -15.16 -13.33
N GLU A 66 -0.20 -14.81 -13.91
CA GLU A 66 0.85 -15.76 -14.24
C GLU A 66 1.37 -16.49 -12.99
N VAL A 67 1.60 -15.76 -11.90
CA VAL A 67 2.08 -16.38 -10.65
C VAL A 67 0.99 -17.23 -10.01
N ALA A 68 -0.28 -16.81 -10.05
CA ALA A 68 -1.39 -17.61 -9.52
C ALA A 68 -1.60 -18.90 -10.32
N LEU A 69 -1.57 -18.82 -11.67
CA LEU A 69 -1.66 -19.96 -12.58
C LEU A 69 -0.46 -20.91 -12.41
N PHE A 70 0.76 -20.35 -12.29
CA PHE A 70 1.96 -21.15 -12.04
C PHE A 70 1.86 -21.95 -10.73
N LEU A 71 1.43 -21.31 -9.64
CA LEU A 71 1.25 -21.98 -8.35
C LEU A 71 0.14 -23.02 -8.40
N HIS A 72 -0.93 -22.76 -9.16
CA HIS A 72 -1.99 -23.73 -9.40
C HIS A 72 -1.48 -24.95 -10.16
N ALA A 73 -0.82 -24.74 -11.30
CA ALA A 73 -0.35 -25.80 -12.18
C ALA A 73 0.79 -26.63 -11.58
N VAL A 74 1.78 -26.00 -10.93
CA VAL A 74 3.01 -26.67 -10.46
C VAL A 74 2.86 -27.19 -9.03
N ALA A 75 2.25 -26.41 -8.13
CA ALA A 75 2.10 -26.80 -6.72
C ALA A 75 0.73 -27.45 -6.40
N GLY A 76 -0.18 -27.54 -7.36
CA GLY A 76 -1.52 -28.09 -7.17
C GLY A 76 -2.39 -27.29 -6.20
N LEU A 77 -2.07 -26.02 -5.98
CA LEU A 77 -2.82 -25.16 -5.06
C LEU A 77 -4.12 -24.69 -5.71
N SER A 78 -5.22 -24.64 -4.96
CA SER A 78 -6.39 -23.90 -5.42
C SER A 78 -6.05 -22.42 -5.59
N PHE A 79 -6.73 -21.68 -6.46
CA PHE A 79 -6.50 -20.23 -6.62
C PHE A 79 -6.62 -19.48 -5.30
N LYS A 80 -7.59 -19.84 -4.45
CA LYS A 80 -7.69 -19.30 -3.10
C LYS A 80 -6.41 -19.52 -2.30
N ALA A 81 -5.88 -20.72 -2.26
CA ALA A 81 -4.67 -21.05 -1.51
C ALA A 81 -3.43 -20.34 -2.09
N ALA A 82 -3.30 -20.29 -3.43
CA ALA A 82 -2.21 -19.59 -4.11
C ALA A 82 -2.20 -18.09 -3.83
N LEU A 83 -3.37 -17.45 -3.84
CA LEU A 83 -3.51 -16.01 -3.56
C LEU A 83 -3.27 -15.69 -2.08
N ILE A 84 -3.79 -16.51 -1.16
CA ILE A 84 -3.55 -16.34 0.28
C ILE A 84 -2.07 -16.52 0.61
N ALA A 85 -1.41 -17.54 0.03
CA ALA A 85 0.01 -17.77 0.24
C ALA A 85 0.85 -16.56 -0.20
N GLN A 86 0.55 -15.99 -1.37
CA GLN A 86 1.18 -14.76 -1.84
C GLN A 86 0.91 -13.58 -0.90
N GLN A 87 -0.32 -13.41 -0.42
CA GLN A 87 -0.66 -12.33 0.51
C GLN A 87 0.11 -12.44 1.81
N VAL A 88 0.22 -13.64 2.40
CA VAL A 88 1.01 -13.88 3.61
C VAL A 88 2.48 -13.56 3.38
N LEU A 89 3.04 -14.04 2.26
CA LEU A 89 4.44 -13.81 1.89
C LEU A 89 4.75 -12.31 1.75
N TYR A 90 3.96 -11.59 0.97
CA TYR A 90 4.23 -10.18 0.68
C TYR A 90 3.88 -9.25 1.85
N ARG A 91 2.88 -9.61 2.65
CA ARG A 91 2.64 -8.91 3.92
C ARG A 91 3.80 -9.10 4.89
N GLY A 92 4.34 -10.32 5.00
CA GLY A 92 5.56 -10.60 5.76
C GLY A 92 6.78 -9.83 5.25
N ALA A 93 6.91 -9.70 3.92
CA ALA A 93 7.93 -8.86 3.30
C ALA A 93 7.79 -7.38 3.72
N GLY A 94 6.57 -6.86 3.77
CA GLY A 94 6.28 -5.50 4.26
C GLY A 94 6.62 -5.33 5.75
N VAL A 95 6.31 -6.30 6.59
CA VAL A 95 6.70 -6.33 8.02
C VAL A 95 8.22 -6.31 8.15
N LEU A 96 8.93 -7.13 7.37
CA LEU A 96 10.40 -7.13 7.34
C LEU A 96 10.93 -5.77 6.88
N GLY A 97 10.34 -5.16 5.86
CA GLY A 97 10.72 -3.83 5.38
C GLY A 97 10.59 -2.75 6.47
N ALA A 98 9.45 -2.69 7.16
CA ALA A 98 9.22 -1.77 8.28
C ALA A 98 10.21 -2.00 9.43
N PHE A 99 10.48 -3.27 9.76
CA PHE A 99 11.48 -3.64 10.76
C PHE A 99 12.89 -3.15 10.38
N LEU A 100 13.33 -3.37 9.14
CA LEU A 100 14.63 -2.93 8.65
C LEU A 100 14.76 -1.40 8.63
N LEU A 101 13.68 -0.68 8.25
CA LEU A 101 13.62 0.78 8.33
C LEU A 101 13.79 1.26 9.77
N ALA A 102 13.04 0.69 10.71
CA ALA A 102 13.12 1.06 12.12
C ALA A 102 14.51 0.80 12.73
N GLN A 103 15.13 -0.32 12.36
CA GLN A 103 16.52 -0.62 12.73
C GLN A 103 17.53 0.38 12.12
N ALA A 104 17.32 0.79 10.87
CA ALA A 104 18.19 1.78 10.22
C ALA A 104 18.09 3.15 10.90
N MET A 105 16.99 3.41 11.60
CA MET A 105 16.80 4.59 12.47
C MET A 105 17.37 4.41 13.88
N GLY A 106 18.13 3.32 14.14
CA GLY A 106 18.83 3.10 15.41
C GLY A 106 17.96 2.52 16.54
N LEU A 107 16.83 1.89 16.22
CA LEU A 107 16.06 1.11 17.18
C LEU A 107 16.62 -0.32 17.31
N ASP A 108 16.56 -0.87 18.51
CA ASP A 108 16.89 -2.28 18.72
C ASP A 108 15.82 -3.22 18.11
N ASN A 109 16.06 -4.52 18.17
CA ASN A 109 15.18 -5.49 17.52
C ASN A 109 13.76 -5.49 18.08
N VAL A 110 13.59 -5.32 19.38
CA VAL A 110 12.27 -5.36 20.02
C VAL A 110 11.46 -4.13 19.63
N LEU A 111 12.08 -2.95 19.71
CA LEU A 111 11.46 -1.68 19.32
C LEU A 111 11.20 -1.60 17.81
N ALA A 112 12.09 -2.19 17.00
CA ALA A 112 11.88 -2.27 15.55
C ALA A 112 10.69 -3.20 15.22
N PHE A 113 10.50 -4.32 15.93
CA PHE A 113 9.29 -5.12 15.80
C PHE A 113 8.04 -4.39 16.26
N LEU A 114 8.13 -3.60 17.33
CA LEU A 114 7.00 -2.78 17.76
C LEU A 114 6.59 -1.78 16.68
N VAL A 115 7.54 -1.10 16.02
CA VAL A 115 7.25 -0.21 14.87
C VAL A 115 6.58 -0.98 13.74
N ALA A 116 7.10 -2.16 13.39
CA ALA A 116 6.53 -3.00 12.33
C ALA A 116 5.10 -3.46 12.68
N ALA A 117 4.85 -3.84 13.94
CA ALA A 117 3.54 -4.21 14.44
C ALA A 117 2.55 -3.03 14.38
N LEU A 118 2.99 -1.84 14.82
CA LEU A 118 2.16 -0.64 14.76
C LEU A 118 1.79 -0.29 13.31
N LEU A 119 2.74 -0.32 12.38
CA LEU A 119 2.43 -0.07 10.96
C LEU A 119 1.48 -1.14 10.39
N ASN A 120 1.60 -2.39 10.86
CA ASN A 120 0.77 -3.52 10.43
C ASN A 120 -0.68 -3.46 10.97
N LEU A 121 -1.01 -2.51 11.86
CA LEU A 121 -2.40 -2.18 12.20
C LEU A 121 -3.16 -1.61 10.99
N GLY A 122 -2.46 -1.03 10.03
CA GLY A 122 -3.04 -0.46 8.82
C GLY A 122 -3.83 0.81 9.06
N ALA A 123 -4.41 1.33 7.99
CA ALA A 123 -5.31 2.48 8.03
C ALA A 123 -6.22 2.45 6.80
N ALA A 124 -7.46 2.92 6.96
CA ALA A 124 -8.38 3.14 5.85
C ALA A 124 -8.19 4.56 5.30
N LEU A 125 -7.99 4.68 3.99
CA LEU A 125 -7.90 5.95 3.30
C LEU A 125 -9.23 6.21 2.59
N THR A 126 -10.04 7.09 3.17
CA THR A 126 -11.27 7.61 2.54
C THR A 126 -10.90 8.47 1.31
N GLY A 127 -11.83 8.84 0.49
CA GLY A 127 -11.51 9.53 -0.76
C GLY A 127 -11.00 8.54 -1.82
N PRO A 128 -9.68 8.21 -1.89
CA PRO A 128 -9.17 7.25 -2.88
C PRO A 128 -9.68 5.82 -2.67
N GLY A 129 -10.25 5.52 -1.51
CA GLY A 129 -10.83 4.22 -1.18
C GLY A 129 -9.84 3.08 -1.24
N VAL A 130 -8.70 3.25 -0.59
CA VAL A 130 -7.65 2.22 -0.47
C VAL A 130 -7.30 2.00 1.00
N TRP A 131 -6.66 0.89 1.27
CA TRP A 131 -6.11 0.57 2.57
C TRP A 131 -4.60 0.72 2.56
N LEU A 132 -4.02 1.17 3.67
CA LEU A 132 -2.57 1.18 3.84
C LEU A 132 -2.01 -0.25 3.74
N LEU A 133 -2.72 -1.20 4.32
CA LEU A 133 -2.51 -2.62 4.14
C LEU A 133 -3.82 -3.23 3.66
N GLU A 134 -3.82 -3.78 2.46
CA GLU A 134 -4.99 -4.39 1.85
C GLU A 134 -5.37 -5.70 2.55
N TYR A 135 -6.67 -5.90 2.70
CA TYR A 135 -7.24 -7.09 3.33
C TYR A 135 -7.54 -8.23 2.33
N GLU A 136 -7.61 -7.91 1.04
CA GLU A 136 -7.75 -8.91 -0.03
C GLU A 136 -6.41 -9.18 -0.73
N PRO A 137 -6.22 -10.41 -1.25
CA PRO A 137 -5.05 -10.77 -2.04
C PRO A 137 -5.15 -10.19 -3.46
N VAL A 138 -4.84 -8.92 -3.60
CA VAL A 138 -4.89 -8.15 -4.85
C VAL A 138 -3.50 -7.65 -5.23
N PRO A 139 -3.23 -7.33 -6.53
CA PRO A 139 -1.89 -6.92 -6.99
C PRO A 139 -1.26 -5.81 -6.15
N ARG A 140 -2.02 -4.77 -5.80
CA ARG A 140 -1.54 -3.65 -4.98
C ARG A 140 -1.16 -4.05 -3.54
N ALA A 141 -1.82 -5.08 -2.97
CA ALA A 141 -1.46 -5.62 -1.66
C ALA A 141 -0.03 -6.17 -1.67
N PHE A 142 0.31 -6.90 -2.73
CA PHE A 142 1.61 -7.50 -2.93
C PHE A 142 2.67 -6.44 -3.18
N ALA A 143 2.37 -5.48 -4.07
CA ALA A 143 3.26 -4.37 -4.39
C ALA A 143 3.57 -3.50 -3.16
N THR A 144 2.59 -3.20 -2.31
CA THR A 144 2.82 -2.39 -1.09
C THR A 144 3.82 -3.06 -0.14
N GLY A 145 3.66 -4.37 0.11
CA GLY A 145 4.62 -5.12 0.94
C GLY A 145 6.03 -5.12 0.37
N LEU A 146 6.15 -5.28 -0.94
CA LEU A 146 7.43 -5.27 -1.66
C LEU A 146 8.09 -3.88 -1.66
N VAL A 147 7.31 -2.80 -1.80
CA VAL A 147 7.82 -1.42 -1.69
C VAL A 147 8.37 -1.15 -0.29
N LEU A 148 7.67 -1.56 0.76
CA LEU A 148 8.16 -1.43 2.14
C LEU A 148 9.45 -2.21 2.34
N LEU A 149 9.54 -3.44 1.78
CA LEU A 149 10.78 -4.23 1.81
C LEU A 149 11.92 -3.52 1.06
N ALA A 150 11.66 -3.00 -0.13
CA ALA A 150 12.64 -2.27 -0.92
C ALA A 150 13.18 -1.04 -0.17
N MET A 151 12.31 -0.27 0.49
CA MET A 151 12.71 0.86 1.33
C MET A 151 13.60 0.41 2.50
N GLY A 152 13.22 -0.66 3.20
CA GLY A 152 13.99 -1.22 4.30
C GLY A 152 15.38 -1.72 3.86
N LEU A 153 15.45 -2.36 2.71
CA LEU A 153 16.71 -2.84 2.12
C LEU A 153 17.61 -1.68 1.68
N LEU A 154 17.05 -0.62 1.08
CA LEU A 154 17.83 0.60 0.78
C LEU A 154 18.34 1.27 2.06
N ALA A 155 17.52 1.35 3.10
CA ALA A 155 17.93 1.90 4.38
C ALA A 155 19.09 1.10 5.03
N LYS A 156 19.22 -0.18 4.67
CA LYS A 156 20.33 -1.07 5.06
C LYS A 156 21.44 -1.17 4.00
N GLU A 157 21.47 -0.27 3.03
CA GLU A 157 22.48 -0.19 1.97
C GLU A 157 22.60 -1.51 1.15
N LYS A 158 21.46 -2.13 0.85
CA LYS A 158 21.35 -3.31 0.00
C LYS A 158 20.66 -3.00 -1.33
N PRO A 159 21.26 -2.16 -2.21
CA PRO A 159 20.58 -1.59 -3.37
C PRO A 159 20.13 -2.64 -4.39
N LEU A 160 20.90 -3.69 -4.61
CA LEU A 160 20.52 -4.74 -5.54
C LEU A 160 19.25 -5.48 -5.09
N LEU A 161 19.21 -5.89 -3.81
CA LEU A 161 18.04 -6.55 -3.25
C LEU A 161 16.83 -5.62 -3.19
N ALA A 162 17.04 -4.33 -2.91
CA ALA A 162 16.00 -3.31 -2.96
C ALA A 162 15.47 -3.12 -4.38
N GLY A 163 16.37 -3.14 -5.38
CA GLY A 163 16.00 -3.11 -6.80
C GLY A 163 15.14 -4.31 -7.19
N LEU A 164 15.50 -5.52 -6.74
CA LEU A 164 14.74 -6.74 -6.98
C LEU A 164 13.34 -6.65 -6.33
N ALA A 165 13.25 -6.25 -5.06
CA ALA A 165 11.98 -6.12 -4.38
C ALA A 165 11.10 -5.03 -5.01
N GLY A 166 11.67 -3.84 -5.29
CA GLY A 166 10.95 -2.74 -5.95
C GLY A 166 10.58 -3.04 -7.41
N GLY A 167 11.43 -3.78 -8.14
CA GLY A 167 11.15 -4.26 -9.49
C GLY A 167 10.01 -5.28 -9.50
N LEU A 168 10.01 -6.23 -8.57
CA LEU A 168 8.91 -7.17 -8.41
C LEU A 168 7.61 -6.44 -8.03
N ALA A 169 7.68 -5.36 -7.23
CA ALA A 169 6.52 -4.51 -6.97
C ALA A 169 5.96 -3.89 -8.26
N VAL A 170 6.82 -3.44 -9.19
CA VAL A 170 6.40 -2.94 -10.52
C VAL A 170 5.68 -4.02 -11.32
N LEU A 171 6.17 -5.27 -11.28
CA LEU A 171 5.50 -6.37 -11.98
C LEU A 171 4.11 -6.67 -11.41
N TYR A 172 3.89 -6.52 -10.09
CA TYR A 172 2.57 -6.75 -9.50
C TYR A 172 1.62 -5.56 -9.69
N ASP A 173 2.06 -4.35 -9.39
CA ASP A 173 1.26 -3.13 -9.54
C ASP A 173 2.16 -1.91 -9.75
N PRO A 174 2.41 -1.53 -11.01
CA PRO A 174 3.27 -0.40 -11.35
C PRO A 174 2.79 0.91 -10.74
N VAL A 175 1.47 1.07 -10.57
CA VAL A 175 0.88 2.29 -9.99
C VAL A 175 1.28 2.45 -8.52
N THR A 176 1.19 1.39 -7.73
CA THR A 176 1.61 1.40 -6.32
C THR A 176 3.14 1.52 -6.19
N ALA A 177 3.90 0.93 -7.11
CA ALA A 177 5.36 0.99 -7.06
C ALA A 177 5.95 2.33 -7.55
N ALA A 178 5.24 3.05 -8.43
CA ALA A 178 5.74 4.27 -9.08
C ALA A 178 6.24 5.35 -8.11
N PRO A 179 5.53 5.72 -7.01
CA PRO A 179 6.03 6.75 -6.08
C PRO A 179 7.38 6.40 -5.46
N PHE A 180 7.61 5.14 -5.10
CA PHE A 180 8.90 4.68 -4.60
C PHE A 180 10.01 4.92 -5.63
N TRP A 181 9.78 4.53 -6.88
CA TRP A 181 10.75 4.68 -7.95
C TRP A 181 10.98 6.14 -8.35
N VAL A 182 9.95 6.99 -8.29
CA VAL A 182 10.11 8.44 -8.46
C VAL A 182 11.08 9.00 -7.42
N VAL A 183 10.99 8.58 -6.15
CA VAL A 183 11.91 9.02 -5.10
C VAL A 183 13.33 8.50 -5.36
N VAL A 184 13.49 7.22 -5.72
CA VAL A 184 14.81 6.63 -6.04
C VAL A 184 15.47 7.35 -7.22
N LEU A 185 14.72 7.62 -8.29
CA LEU A 185 15.23 8.32 -9.48
C LEU A 185 15.54 9.78 -9.16
N ALA A 186 14.70 10.46 -8.39
CA ALA A 186 14.99 11.82 -7.93
C ALA A 186 16.28 11.86 -7.10
N ALA A 187 16.45 10.95 -6.13
CA ALA A 187 17.68 10.86 -5.36
C ALA A 187 18.89 10.53 -6.24
N LEU A 188 18.75 9.67 -7.24
CA LEU A 188 19.82 9.35 -8.21
C LEU A 188 20.25 10.56 -9.03
N ILE A 189 19.31 11.43 -9.40
CA ILE A 189 19.58 12.63 -10.22
C ILE A 189 20.15 13.76 -9.38
N PHE A 190 19.52 14.07 -8.24
CA PHE A 190 19.79 15.28 -7.46
C PHE A 190 20.78 15.07 -6.31
N ASP A 191 21.13 13.83 -5.94
CA ASP A 191 22.05 13.51 -4.86
C ASP A 191 23.28 12.74 -5.37
N SER A 192 24.39 13.47 -5.58
CA SER A 192 25.64 12.88 -6.11
C SER A 192 26.19 11.76 -5.23
N ASP A 193 26.04 11.86 -3.92
CA ASP A 193 26.61 10.90 -2.97
C ASP A 193 25.82 9.58 -2.95
N LEU A 194 24.50 9.65 -3.21
CA LEU A 194 23.66 8.46 -3.31
C LEU A 194 23.71 7.80 -4.69
N ARG A 195 24.27 8.48 -5.68
CA ARG A 195 24.27 8.01 -7.07
C ARG A 195 24.92 6.64 -7.24
N SER A 196 26.07 6.42 -6.60
CA SER A 196 26.77 5.13 -6.64
C SER A 196 25.98 4.01 -5.97
N LEU A 197 25.33 4.32 -4.85
CA LEU A 197 24.49 3.38 -4.11
C LEU A 197 23.23 3.01 -4.88
N LEU A 198 22.56 3.97 -5.55
CA LEU A 198 21.25 3.75 -6.16
C LEU A 198 21.29 3.20 -7.60
N ARG A 199 22.44 3.36 -8.32
CA ARG A 199 22.61 2.84 -9.69
C ARG A 199 22.23 1.36 -9.86
N PRO A 200 22.66 0.42 -8.99
CA PRO A 200 22.30 -0.98 -9.15
C PRO A 200 20.78 -1.21 -9.07
N ALA A 201 20.09 -0.50 -8.17
CA ALA A 201 18.62 -0.59 -8.07
C ALA A 201 17.93 -0.05 -9.34
N ALA A 202 18.39 1.09 -9.86
CA ALA A 202 17.84 1.67 -11.09
C ALA A 202 18.08 0.80 -12.32
N THR A 203 19.22 0.12 -12.41
CA THR A 203 19.49 -0.85 -13.49
C THR A 203 18.51 -2.03 -13.43
N VAL A 204 18.24 -2.54 -12.23
CA VAL A 204 17.25 -3.61 -12.03
C VAL A 204 15.85 -3.13 -12.43
N LEU A 205 15.46 -1.90 -12.10
CA LEU A 205 14.17 -1.34 -12.54
C LEU A 205 14.02 -1.42 -14.06
N LEU A 206 15.03 -1.03 -14.82
CA LEU A 206 14.97 -1.06 -16.28
C LEU A 206 14.64 -2.47 -16.79
N ILE A 207 15.28 -3.50 -16.22
CA ILE A 207 15.02 -4.89 -16.60
C ILE A 207 13.56 -5.27 -16.32
N PHE A 208 13.03 -4.90 -15.14
CA PHE A 208 11.65 -5.23 -14.76
C PHE A 208 10.62 -4.47 -15.59
N VAL A 209 10.88 -3.21 -15.97
CA VAL A 209 10.00 -2.44 -16.85
C VAL A 209 9.97 -3.07 -18.26
N LEU A 210 11.12 -3.47 -18.79
CA LEU A 210 11.19 -4.18 -20.08
C LEU A 210 10.47 -5.53 -20.01
N LEU A 211 10.63 -6.27 -18.91
CA LEU A 211 9.93 -7.53 -18.70
C LEU A 211 8.41 -7.31 -18.66
N LEU A 212 7.92 -6.33 -17.90
CA LEU A 212 6.50 -6.00 -17.83
C LEU A 212 5.92 -5.59 -19.19
N ALA A 213 6.67 -4.80 -19.96
CA ALA A 213 6.26 -4.40 -21.31
C ALA A 213 6.15 -5.60 -22.27
N ASN A 214 7.04 -6.58 -22.15
CA ASN A 214 6.96 -7.82 -22.92
C ASN A 214 5.76 -8.68 -22.49
N LEU A 215 5.57 -8.88 -21.19
CA LEU A 215 4.45 -9.67 -20.66
C LEU A 215 3.10 -9.08 -21.08
N ALA A 216 2.97 -7.75 -21.07
CA ALA A 216 1.75 -7.07 -21.50
C ALA A 216 1.37 -7.34 -22.98
N GLN A 217 2.36 -7.69 -23.84
CA GLN A 217 2.11 -8.04 -25.24
C GLN A 217 1.72 -9.52 -25.43
N LEU A 218 2.03 -10.36 -24.45
CA LEU A 218 1.81 -11.81 -24.54
C LEU A 218 0.47 -12.27 -23.94
N GLN A 219 -0.31 -11.36 -23.36
CA GLN A 219 -1.56 -11.71 -22.69
C GLN A 219 -2.60 -12.27 -23.67
N PRO A 220 -3.21 -13.43 -23.39
CA PRO A 220 -4.27 -14.01 -24.21
C PRO A 220 -5.57 -13.21 -24.07
N GLY A 221 -6.28 -13.03 -25.17
CA GLY A 221 -7.62 -12.44 -25.20
C GLY A 221 -7.76 -11.31 -26.22
N VAL A 222 -8.98 -10.73 -26.28
CA VAL A 222 -9.21 -9.55 -27.11
C VAL A 222 -8.58 -8.35 -26.43
N LEU A 223 -7.40 -7.96 -26.91
CA LEU A 223 -6.76 -6.71 -26.48
C LEU A 223 -7.63 -5.54 -26.96
N GLU A 224 -8.37 -4.93 -26.06
CA GLU A 224 -8.92 -3.60 -26.33
C GLU A 224 -7.75 -2.64 -26.57
N PRO A 225 -7.82 -1.80 -27.61
CA PRO A 225 -6.75 -0.85 -27.88
C PRO A 225 -6.56 0.07 -26.65
N GLN A 226 -5.40 -0.02 -26.03
CA GLN A 226 -5.06 0.81 -24.87
C GLN A 226 -4.77 2.23 -25.35
N ILE A 227 -5.72 3.13 -25.19
CA ILE A 227 -5.57 4.53 -25.54
C ILE A 227 -4.92 5.27 -24.36
N PHE A 228 -3.60 5.32 -24.32
CA PHE A 228 -2.86 6.02 -23.27
C PHE A 228 -3.02 7.55 -23.35
N PHE A 229 -3.15 8.11 -24.54
CA PHE A 229 -3.17 9.55 -24.81
C PHE A 229 -4.50 9.96 -25.47
N GLY A 230 -5.60 9.75 -24.80
CA GLY A 230 -6.92 10.13 -25.28
C GLY A 230 -7.70 10.89 -24.22
N GLU A 231 -8.85 11.43 -24.59
CA GLU A 231 -9.79 12.05 -23.67
C GLU A 231 -10.93 11.09 -23.30
N VAL A 232 -11.32 11.12 -22.04
CA VAL A 232 -12.52 10.42 -21.59
C VAL A 232 -13.75 11.18 -22.12
N SER A 233 -14.60 10.50 -22.88
CA SER A 233 -15.85 11.10 -23.39
C SER A 233 -16.75 11.55 -22.24
N ALA A 234 -17.62 12.54 -22.49
CA ALA A 234 -18.53 13.06 -21.48
C ALA A 234 -19.47 11.98 -20.91
N SER A 235 -19.96 11.07 -21.76
CA SER A 235 -20.80 9.94 -21.36
C SER A 235 -20.05 8.93 -20.48
N MET A 236 -18.81 8.61 -20.85
CA MET A 236 -17.96 7.73 -20.05
C MET A 236 -17.57 8.38 -18.71
N ALA A 237 -17.27 9.68 -18.69
CA ALA A 237 -17.01 10.41 -17.47
C ALA A 237 -18.21 10.39 -16.51
N ALA A 238 -19.44 10.58 -17.02
CA ALA A 238 -20.66 10.50 -16.23
C ALA A 238 -20.85 9.09 -15.61
N LEU A 239 -20.64 8.04 -16.42
CA LEU A 239 -20.71 6.65 -15.96
C LEU A 239 -19.65 6.34 -14.90
N GLN A 240 -18.40 6.78 -15.10
CA GLN A 240 -17.31 6.56 -14.16
C GLN A 240 -17.54 7.34 -12.84
N ARG A 241 -18.06 8.57 -12.88
CA ARG A 241 -18.43 9.31 -11.68
C ARG A 241 -19.45 8.56 -10.82
N TYR A 242 -20.40 7.89 -11.45
CA TYR A 242 -21.38 7.07 -10.75
C TYR A 242 -20.77 5.78 -10.19
N ARG A 243 -20.04 5.02 -11.01
CA ARG A 243 -19.50 3.70 -10.63
C ARG A 243 -18.23 3.74 -9.80
N ALA A 244 -17.37 4.73 -10.02
CA ALA A 244 -16.04 4.84 -9.46
C ALA A 244 -15.78 6.23 -8.86
N SER A 245 -16.72 6.73 -8.04
CA SER A 245 -16.66 8.06 -7.42
C SER A 245 -15.34 8.35 -6.70
N ARG A 246 -14.69 7.31 -6.18
CA ARG A 246 -13.40 7.40 -5.49
C ARG A 246 -12.23 7.90 -6.37
N VAL A 247 -12.36 7.81 -7.68
CA VAL A 247 -11.36 8.29 -8.64
C VAL A 247 -11.49 9.80 -8.87
N TRP A 248 -12.67 10.36 -8.63
CA TRP A 248 -13.02 11.76 -8.88
C TRP A 248 -12.87 12.60 -7.62
N VAL A 249 -11.82 13.40 -7.56
CA VAL A 249 -11.46 14.19 -6.36
C VAL A 249 -12.56 15.20 -6.00
N SER A 250 -13.27 15.77 -6.99
CA SER A 250 -14.39 16.69 -6.78
C SER A 250 -15.57 16.04 -6.02
N LEU A 251 -15.65 14.71 -6.00
CA LEU A 251 -16.69 13.97 -5.28
C LEU A 251 -16.28 13.60 -3.84
N TRP A 252 -15.03 13.88 -3.47
CA TRP A 252 -14.57 13.61 -2.10
C TRP A 252 -15.14 14.63 -1.12
N ALA A 253 -15.37 14.22 0.11
CA ALA A 253 -15.72 15.16 1.15
C ALA A 253 -14.52 16.10 1.44
N ALA A 254 -14.77 17.40 1.55
CA ALA A 254 -13.73 18.39 1.85
C ALA A 254 -12.93 18.03 3.12
N ARG A 255 -13.60 17.43 4.12
CA ARG A 255 -12.97 16.94 5.35
C ARG A 255 -11.85 15.91 5.08
N ASP A 256 -11.98 15.05 4.04
CA ASP A 256 -10.99 14.03 3.71
C ASP A 256 -9.71 14.71 3.20
N ILE A 257 -9.84 15.73 2.36
CA ILE A 257 -8.70 16.49 1.83
C ILE A 257 -7.96 17.19 2.98
N TRP A 258 -8.71 17.89 3.86
CA TRP A 258 -8.10 18.54 5.04
C TRP A 258 -7.44 17.55 5.99
N GLN A 259 -8.02 16.39 6.18
CA GLN A 259 -7.43 15.33 7.00
C GLN A 259 -6.04 14.91 6.48
N TYR A 260 -5.89 14.71 5.16
CA TYR A 260 -4.58 14.36 4.59
C TYR A 260 -3.56 15.47 4.70
N LEU A 261 -3.97 16.74 4.57
CA LEU A 261 -3.08 17.88 4.82
C LEU A 261 -2.61 17.90 6.29
N VAL A 262 -3.50 17.67 7.24
CA VAL A 262 -3.14 17.58 8.67
C VAL A 262 -2.20 16.41 8.92
N ILE A 263 -2.50 15.22 8.38
CA ILE A 263 -1.64 14.03 8.49
C ILE A 263 -0.25 14.34 7.94
N TRP A 264 -0.17 14.98 6.78
CA TRP A 264 1.10 15.34 6.14
C TRP A 264 1.92 16.32 6.99
N VAL A 265 1.32 17.39 7.49
CA VAL A 265 1.99 18.37 8.37
C VAL A 265 2.50 17.70 9.64
N CYS A 266 1.67 16.85 10.27
CA CYS A 266 2.09 16.07 11.44
C CYS A 266 3.23 15.09 11.10
N GLY A 267 3.17 14.47 9.92
CA GLY A 267 4.23 13.59 9.40
C GLY A 267 5.56 14.33 9.20
N LEU A 268 5.52 15.54 8.65
CA LEU A 268 6.71 16.39 8.52
C LEU A 268 7.28 16.75 9.89
N TRP A 269 6.43 17.07 10.86
CA TRP A 269 6.85 17.38 12.22
C TRP A 269 7.48 16.15 12.91
N ALA A 270 6.85 14.98 12.81
CA ALA A 270 7.43 13.74 13.30
C ALA A 270 8.78 13.43 12.62
N THR A 271 8.87 13.64 11.31
CA THR A 271 10.11 13.45 10.53
C THR A 271 11.20 14.41 11.01
N ALA A 272 10.88 15.67 11.24
CA ALA A 272 11.83 16.65 11.80
C ALA A 272 12.32 16.21 13.19
N ARG A 273 11.42 15.65 14.01
CA ARG A 273 11.75 15.15 15.36
C ARG A 273 12.75 14.00 15.34
N ILE A 274 12.69 13.14 14.32
CA ILE A 274 13.59 11.99 14.16
C ILE A 274 14.71 12.24 13.14
N TRP A 275 14.83 13.43 12.58
CA TRP A 275 15.71 13.75 11.44
C TRP A 275 17.16 13.30 11.62
N ARG A 276 17.70 13.48 12.82
CA ARG A 276 19.09 13.12 13.15
C ARG A 276 19.35 11.61 13.13
N THR A 277 18.31 10.81 13.14
CA THR A 277 18.40 9.33 13.12
C THR A 277 18.19 8.75 11.74
N LEU A 278 17.75 9.56 10.79
CA LEU A 278 17.57 9.16 9.41
C LEU A 278 18.91 9.22 8.67
N ASN A 279 19.28 8.11 8.03
CA ASN A 279 20.36 8.13 7.07
C ASN A 279 19.93 8.88 5.79
N ARG A 280 20.88 9.21 4.91
CA ARG A 280 20.64 10.09 3.76
C ARG A 280 19.54 9.57 2.82
N GLN A 281 19.56 8.28 2.49
CA GLN A 281 18.55 7.68 1.62
C GLN A 281 17.15 7.66 2.25
N THR A 282 17.04 7.41 3.56
CA THR A 282 15.73 7.42 4.24
C THR A 282 15.13 8.84 4.32
N ARG A 283 15.95 9.90 4.42
CA ARG A 283 15.44 11.28 4.36
C ARG A 283 14.67 11.56 3.09
N TRP A 284 15.14 11.08 1.94
CA TRP A 284 14.43 11.20 0.66
C TRP A 284 13.05 10.56 0.73
N PHE A 285 12.92 9.36 1.29
CA PHE A 285 11.63 8.69 1.43
C PHE A 285 10.70 9.43 2.40
N PHE A 286 11.19 9.86 3.56
CA PHE A 286 10.36 10.54 4.56
C PHE A 286 9.90 11.94 4.14
N VAL A 287 10.55 12.57 3.16
CA VAL A 287 10.15 13.86 2.62
C VAL A 287 9.34 13.72 1.35
N LEU A 288 9.89 13.00 0.33
CA LEU A 288 9.27 12.98 -0.99
C LEU A 288 8.06 12.05 -1.10
N LEU A 289 8.04 10.89 -0.46
CA LEU A 289 6.87 10.01 -0.56
C LEU A 289 5.59 10.66 -0.02
N PRO A 290 5.58 11.26 1.19
CA PRO A 290 4.42 12.01 1.67
C PRO A 290 4.06 13.19 0.77
N LEU A 291 5.03 13.89 0.23
CA LEU A 291 4.82 15.01 -0.68
C LEU A 291 4.17 14.54 -1.99
N LEU A 292 4.67 13.46 -2.59
CA LEU A 292 4.07 12.86 -3.80
C LEU A 292 2.62 12.43 -3.53
N GLY A 293 2.35 11.87 -2.35
CA GLY A 293 0.99 11.53 -1.94
C GLY A 293 0.07 12.75 -1.91
N ILE A 294 0.49 13.86 -1.34
CA ILE A 294 -0.31 15.10 -1.31
C ILE A 294 -0.46 15.72 -2.70
N ILE A 295 0.63 15.81 -3.48
CA ILE A 295 0.60 16.36 -4.85
C ILE A 295 -0.27 15.51 -5.79
N SER A 296 -0.37 14.20 -5.53
CA SER A 296 -1.19 13.31 -6.35
C SER A 296 -2.68 13.65 -6.36
N VAL A 297 -3.19 14.33 -5.32
CA VAL A 297 -4.59 14.76 -5.24
C VAL A 297 -4.89 15.88 -6.26
N PRO A 298 -4.24 17.06 -6.22
CA PRO A 298 -4.45 18.08 -7.24
C PRO A 298 -4.03 17.61 -8.63
N ALA A 299 -3.03 16.75 -8.77
CA ALA A 299 -2.65 16.15 -10.04
C ALA A 299 -3.80 15.28 -10.60
N SER A 300 -4.43 14.43 -9.77
CA SER A 300 -5.59 13.64 -10.20
C SER A 300 -6.75 14.53 -10.63
N TYR A 301 -7.03 15.60 -9.88
CA TYR A 301 -8.07 16.56 -10.26
C TYR A 301 -7.78 17.23 -11.60
N LEU A 302 -6.58 17.76 -11.78
CA LEU A 302 -6.18 18.45 -13.01
C LEU A 302 -6.22 17.49 -14.21
N LEU A 303 -5.57 16.34 -14.10
CA LEU A 303 -5.39 15.43 -15.21
C LEU A 303 -6.68 14.70 -15.61
N LEU A 304 -7.54 14.34 -14.65
CA LEU A 304 -8.79 13.64 -14.92
C LEU A 304 -9.96 14.59 -15.15
N GLU A 305 -10.15 15.57 -14.28
CA GLU A 305 -11.39 16.34 -14.25
C GLU A 305 -11.33 17.57 -15.16
N GLN A 306 -10.14 18.12 -15.37
CA GLN A 306 -9.93 19.26 -16.28
C GLN A 306 -9.47 18.80 -17.67
N LEU A 307 -8.42 17.96 -17.74
CA LEU A 307 -7.85 17.49 -18.99
C LEU A 307 -8.49 16.21 -19.52
N ARG A 308 -9.32 15.53 -18.73
CA ARG A 308 -10.01 14.27 -19.07
C ARG A 308 -9.10 13.19 -19.63
N TRP A 309 -7.85 13.14 -19.17
CA TRP A 309 -6.88 12.19 -19.68
C TRP A 309 -7.28 10.75 -19.37
N SER A 310 -7.45 9.92 -20.42
CA SER A 310 -7.98 8.55 -20.33
C SER A 310 -7.13 7.58 -19.50
N LEU A 311 -5.83 7.85 -19.32
CA LEU A 311 -4.95 7.06 -18.48
C LEU A 311 -5.29 7.18 -16.99
N ILE A 312 -5.80 8.31 -16.53
CA ILE A 312 -5.91 8.63 -15.10
C ILE A 312 -6.89 7.72 -14.32
N PRO A 313 -8.07 7.34 -14.87
CA PRO A 313 -8.94 6.37 -14.19
C PRO A 313 -8.28 5.02 -13.92
N GLN A 314 -7.33 4.61 -14.74
CA GLN A 314 -6.56 3.37 -14.57
C GLN A 314 -5.39 3.58 -13.59
N ALA A 315 -4.59 4.63 -13.79
CA ALA A 315 -3.42 4.96 -12.97
C ALA A 315 -3.77 5.40 -11.53
N ARG A 316 -4.97 5.99 -11.33
CA ARG A 316 -5.48 6.43 -10.01
C ARG A 316 -4.40 7.08 -9.13
N PRO A 317 -3.75 8.18 -9.56
CA PRO A 317 -2.57 8.74 -8.88
C PRO A 317 -2.83 9.08 -7.41
N ALA A 318 -4.05 9.51 -7.06
CA ALA A 318 -4.43 9.86 -5.70
C ALA A 318 -4.30 8.69 -4.69
N ARG A 319 -4.15 7.44 -5.15
CA ARG A 319 -3.80 6.31 -4.30
C ARG A 319 -2.43 6.47 -3.64
N ALA A 320 -1.54 7.30 -4.19
CA ALA A 320 -0.25 7.61 -3.57
C ALA A 320 -0.38 8.27 -2.18
N LEU A 321 -1.57 8.75 -1.78
CA LEU A 321 -1.87 9.16 -0.40
C LEU A 321 -1.57 8.05 0.63
N LEU A 322 -1.55 6.77 0.22
CA LEU A 322 -1.13 5.68 1.10
C LEU A 322 0.26 5.90 1.67
N PHE A 323 1.17 6.51 0.88
CA PHE A 323 2.53 6.82 1.34
C PHE A 323 2.55 7.99 2.31
N THR A 324 1.67 8.99 2.14
CA THR A 324 1.52 10.06 3.14
C THR A 324 1.13 9.47 4.49
N VAL A 325 0.11 8.62 4.53
CA VAL A 325 -0.36 7.99 5.76
C VAL A 325 0.67 7.01 6.32
N GLY A 326 1.23 6.13 5.50
CA GLY A 326 2.20 5.11 5.92
C GLY A 326 3.48 5.71 6.48
N MET A 327 4.05 6.71 5.80
CA MET A 327 5.28 7.38 6.26
C MET A 327 5.03 8.21 7.51
N THR A 328 3.87 8.85 7.63
CA THR A 328 3.47 9.56 8.87
C THR A 328 3.33 8.58 10.04
N SER A 329 2.62 7.45 9.84
CA SER A 329 2.47 6.43 10.88
C SER A 329 3.82 5.86 11.32
N LEU A 330 4.73 5.63 10.37
CA LEU A 330 6.09 5.15 10.65
C LEU A 330 6.90 6.20 11.44
N ALA A 331 6.89 7.46 11.00
CA ALA A 331 7.59 8.54 11.69
C ALA A 331 7.06 8.76 13.11
N CYS A 332 5.73 8.78 13.28
CA CYS A 332 5.08 8.92 14.58
C CYS A 332 5.38 7.73 15.51
N SER A 333 5.41 6.50 14.98
CA SER A 333 5.78 5.31 15.76
C SER A 333 7.19 5.44 16.33
N VAL A 334 8.16 5.82 15.48
CA VAL A 334 9.56 5.99 15.91
C VAL A 334 9.69 7.16 16.88
N ALA A 335 9.05 8.31 16.61
CA ALA A 335 9.06 9.48 17.49
C ALA A 335 8.43 9.17 18.86
N GLY A 336 7.29 8.48 18.87
CA GLY A 336 6.58 8.07 20.08
C GLY A 336 7.41 7.11 20.94
N ILE A 337 8.00 6.08 20.34
CA ILE A 337 8.89 5.13 21.05
C ILE A 337 10.08 5.88 21.64
N ARG A 338 10.72 6.78 20.90
CA ARG A 338 11.86 7.56 21.41
C ARG A 338 11.47 8.52 22.53
N ALA A 339 10.31 9.14 22.45
CA ALA A 339 9.78 9.97 23.52
C ALA A 339 9.51 9.14 24.79
N ALA A 340 8.90 7.96 24.64
CA ALA A 340 8.68 7.04 25.77
C ALA A 340 9.99 6.59 26.43
N LEU A 341 11.02 6.25 25.65
CA LEU A 341 12.34 5.90 26.16
C LEU A 341 13.00 7.06 26.93
N GLN A 342 12.65 8.32 26.58
CA GLN A 342 13.10 9.54 27.27
C GLN A 342 12.19 9.92 28.46
N ARG A 343 11.19 9.07 28.80
CA ARG A 343 10.17 9.33 29.85
C ARG A 343 9.34 10.60 29.59
N LYS A 344 9.12 10.92 28.31
CA LYS A 344 8.26 12.02 27.85
C LYS A 344 6.88 11.45 27.44
N ASP A 345 6.15 10.97 28.44
CA ASP A 345 4.95 10.16 28.23
C ASP A 345 3.87 10.91 27.44
N TRP A 346 3.68 12.22 27.71
CA TRP A 346 2.72 13.04 26.95
C TRP A 346 3.14 13.25 25.48
N GLU A 347 4.44 13.44 25.22
CA GLU A 347 4.97 13.51 23.84
C GLU A 347 4.76 12.17 23.13
N ALA A 348 5.03 11.05 23.80
CA ALA A 348 4.82 9.71 23.27
C ALA A 348 3.35 9.47 22.94
N LEU A 349 2.44 9.77 23.89
CA LEU A 349 1.00 9.65 23.68
C LEU A 349 0.52 10.50 22.48
N LEU A 350 1.00 11.74 22.36
CA LEU A 350 0.66 12.63 21.25
C LEU A 350 1.06 12.00 19.90
N TRP A 351 2.28 11.46 19.77
CA TRP A 351 2.74 10.84 18.55
C TRP A 351 1.92 9.59 18.18
N PHE A 352 1.57 8.75 19.15
CA PHE A 352 0.72 7.59 18.89
C PHE A 352 -0.70 8.00 18.51
N LEU A 353 -1.28 9.01 19.14
CA LEU A 353 -2.59 9.54 18.74
C LEU A 353 -2.56 10.09 17.32
N VAL A 354 -1.55 10.87 16.95
CA VAL A 354 -1.40 11.42 15.60
C VAL A 354 -1.22 10.29 14.57
N GLY A 355 -0.33 9.33 14.85
CA GLY A 355 -0.02 8.27 13.89
C GLY A 355 -1.15 7.28 13.65
N PHE A 356 -2.02 7.06 14.64
CA PHE A 356 -3.03 6.01 14.59
C PHE A 356 -4.46 6.51 14.70
N ALA A 357 -4.76 7.50 15.53
CA ALA A 357 -6.12 7.99 15.68
C ALA A 357 -6.57 8.84 14.48
N LEU A 358 -5.70 9.65 13.89
CA LEU A 358 -6.06 10.48 12.74
C LEU A 358 -6.43 9.66 11.50
N PRO A 359 -5.65 8.63 11.07
CA PRO A 359 -6.00 7.82 9.92
C PRO A 359 -7.22 6.91 10.13
N VAL A 360 -7.50 6.52 11.37
CA VAL A 360 -8.65 5.65 11.73
C VAL A 360 -9.90 6.45 12.06
N LYS A 361 -9.79 7.77 12.14
CA LYS A 361 -10.77 8.72 12.67
C LYS A 361 -12.20 8.54 12.18
N VAL A 362 -12.41 8.18 10.93
CA VAL A 362 -13.79 8.08 10.38
C VAL A 362 -14.64 7.11 11.19
N ARG A 363 -14.11 5.97 11.61
CA ARG A 363 -14.86 5.00 12.43
C ARG A 363 -14.93 5.37 13.90
N VAL A 364 -13.86 5.92 14.46
CA VAL A 364 -13.87 6.36 15.86
C VAL A 364 -14.84 7.54 16.05
N LEU A 365 -14.87 8.50 15.12
CA LEU A 365 -15.86 9.61 15.19
C LEU A 365 -17.29 9.16 14.88
N ASP A 366 -17.48 8.22 13.96
CA ASP A 366 -18.80 7.66 13.70
C ASP A 366 -19.29 6.86 14.91
N LEU A 367 -18.42 6.14 15.62
CA LEU A 367 -18.71 5.52 16.90
C LEU A 367 -19.09 6.54 17.98
N LEU A 368 -18.33 7.64 18.06
CA LEU A 368 -18.61 8.71 19.02
C LEU A 368 -19.89 9.49 18.65
N ARG A 369 -20.25 9.55 17.37
CA ARG A 369 -21.51 10.19 16.92
C ARG A 369 -22.73 9.29 17.01
N VAL A 370 -22.57 7.99 16.86
CA VAL A 370 -23.63 6.99 17.10
C VAL A 370 -23.93 6.87 18.59
N SER A 371 -23.02 7.27 19.43
CA SER A 371 -23.21 7.37 20.88
C SER A 371 -23.67 8.75 21.32
N GLU A 372 -24.89 9.17 20.95
CA GLU A 372 -25.73 9.69 22.03
C GLU A 372 -26.00 8.49 22.94
N PRO A 373 -25.34 8.40 24.12
CA PRO A 373 -25.36 7.17 24.90
C PRO A 373 -26.73 7.00 25.54
N ARG A 374 -27.61 6.28 24.86
CA ARG A 374 -28.83 5.79 25.53
C ARG A 374 -28.53 4.70 26.56
N ASN A 375 -27.29 4.09 26.50
CA ASN A 375 -26.93 3.08 27.50
C ASN A 375 -25.40 2.73 27.43
N PRO A 376 -24.64 2.80 28.55
CA PRO A 376 -23.20 2.43 28.56
C PRO A 376 -22.95 0.99 28.14
N LEU A 377 -23.91 0.08 28.27
CA LEU A 377 -23.83 -1.30 27.79
C LEU A 377 -23.80 -1.38 26.25
N GLN A 378 -24.49 -0.47 25.53
CA GLN A 378 -24.46 -0.41 24.06
C GLN A 378 -23.12 0.12 23.57
N MET A 379 -22.48 1.01 24.31
CA MET A 379 -21.14 1.50 23.96
C MET A 379 -20.07 0.41 24.12
N ALA A 380 -20.14 -0.37 25.19
CA ALA A 380 -19.27 -1.54 25.39
C ALA A 380 -19.52 -2.62 24.31
N LEU A 381 -20.77 -2.85 23.91
CA LEU A 381 -21.14 -3.76 22.82
C LEU A 381 -20.71 -3.24 21.44
N CYS A 382 -20.75 -1.92 21.17
CA CYS A 382 -20.24 -1.33 19.95
C CYS A 382 -18.72 -1.41 19.87
N VAL A 383 -18.01 -1.14 20.97
CA VAL A 383 -16.56 -1.33 21.06
C VAL A 383 -16.20 -2.80 20.92
N ALA A 384 -16.91 -3.71 21.60
CA ALA A 384 -16.71 -5.15 21.46
C ALA A 384 -17.03 -5.64 20.02
N ARG A 385 -18.04 -5.10 19.34
CA ARG A 385 -18.34 -5.40 17.93
C ARG A 385 -17.30 -4.87 16.95
N LEU A 386 -16.56 -3.79 17.29
CA LEU A 386 -15.41 -3.33 16.50
C LEU A 386 -14.23 -4.27 16.58
N PHE A 387 -14.05 -4.93 17.74
CA PHE A 387 -12.97 -5.89 17.98
C PHE A 387 -13.38 -7.34 17.73
N CYS A 388 -14.68 -7.63 17.71
CA CYS A 388 -15.22 -8.98 17.64
C CYS A 388 -16.22 -9.20 16.51
N SER A 389 -16.31 -8.32 15.47
CA SER A 389 -17.21 -8.57 14.35
C SER A 389 -16.78 -9.84 13.63
N PRO A 390 -17.46 -10.99 13.85
CA PRO A 390 -17.29 -12.13 12.98
C PRO A 390 -17.99 -11.82 11.67
N HIS A 391 -17.36 -12.21 10.63
CA HIS A 391 -17.72 -12.14 9.23
C HIS A 391 -19.17 -12.56 8.95
N SER A 392 -19.92 -11.72 8.31
CA SER A 392 -20.96 -12.12 7.37
C SER A 392 -20.60 -11.59 5.99
#